data_1ff8d4b07b53ddc812d4f8de294627f5
#
_entry.id   1ff8d4b07b53ddc812d4f8de294627f5
#
_cell.length_a   1.000
_cell.length_b   1.000
_cell.length_c   1.000
_cell.angle_alpha   90.00
_cell.angle_beta   90.00
_cell.angle_gamma   90.00
#
_symmetry.space_group_name_H-M   'P 1'
#
loop_
_entity.id
_entity.type
_entity.pdbx_description
1 polymer ?
#
loop_
_entity_poly.entity_id
_entity_poly.type
_entity_poly.pdbx_seq_one_letter_code
_entity_poly.pdbx_strand_id
1 'polypeptide(L)'
;SNPFFTEFQTEYGVPSFDKIKLEHYEPAFLKGIEEQNQNIEAIIESPEVPTFENTIVALDNSAPILDRVSAIFFNMTDAETTDSLTELSIKLAPVLSEHEDNISLNQTLFKRINDVYQQKDSLNLTIEQQRLLDKTYKSFVRSGANLDTKQQARLREINKELSTLGITFSNNVLNENNAFQLFVDK
;
A
#
# COMPACT_ATOMS: atom_id res chain seq x y z
N SER A 1 -19.50 10.84 10.55
CA SER A 1 -18.23 10.14 10.88
C SER A 1 -17.83 9.26 9.69
N ASN A 2 -16.58 9.27 9.30
CA ASN A 2 -16.09 8.44 8.20
C ASN A 2 -16.02 6.96 8.65
N PRO A 3 -16.68 6.03 7.91
CA PRO A 3 -16.75 4.60 8.30
C PRO A 3 -15.39 3.90 8.36
N PHE A 4 -14.37 4.40 7.66
CA PHE A 4 -13.04 3.81 7.60
C PHE A 4 -12.17 4.08 8.84
N PHE A 5 -12.53 5.05 9.68
CA PHE A 5 -11.70 5.46 10.83
C PHE A 5 -11.75 4.48 12.00
N THR A 6 -12.71 3.57 11.99
CA THR A 6 -12.85 2.51 13.01
C THR A 6 -13.02 1.17 12.30
N GLU A 7 -12.73 0.09 13.03
CA GLU A 7 -13.07 -1.25 12.55
C GLU A 7 -14.58 -1.39 12.32
N PHE A 8 -14.96 -2.16 11.30
CA PHE A 8 -16.36 -2.43 11.03
C PHE A 8 -16.96 -3.32 12.13
N GLN A 9 -17.97 -2.78 12.82
CA GLN A 9 -18.67 -3.45 13.93
C GLN A 9 -19.80 -4.36 13.40
N THR A 10 -19.52 -5.13 12.36
CA THR A 10 -20.42 -6.06 11.71
C THR A 10 -19.97 -7.49 12.00
N GLU A 11 -20.84 -8.46 11.78
CA GLU A 11 -20.46 -9.87 11.83
C GLU A 11 -19.32 -10.13 10.83
N TYR A 12 -18.24 -10.74 11.29
CA TYR A 12 -17.00 -11.01 10.52
C TYR A 12 -16.25 -9.76 10.00
N GLY A 13 -16.53 -8.56 10.50
CA GLY A 13 -15.86 -7.33 10.06
C GLY A 13 -16.19 -6.94 8.61
N VAL A 14 -17.32 -7.39 8.07
CA VAL A 14 -17.75 -7.08 6.70
C VAL A 14 -18.03 -5.57 6.57
N PRO A 15 -17.55 -4.89 5.52
CA PRO A 15 -17.84 -3.49 5.30
C PRO A 15 -19.34 -3.20 5.16
N SER A 16 -19.83 -2.15 5.83
CA SER A 16 -21.20 -1.66 5.61
C SER A 16 -21.23 -0.80 4.34
N PHE A 17 -21.31 -1.43 3.17
CA PHE A 17 -21.25 -0.74 1.87
C PHE A 17 -22.34 0.33 1.70
N ASP A 18 -23.51 0.14 2.30
CA ASP A 18 -24.61 1.12 2.34
C ASP A 18 -24.24 2.45 3.03
N LYS A 19 -23.23 2.43 3.89
CA LYS A 19 -22.73 3.60 4.63
C LYS A 19 -21.48 4.22 4.01
N ILE A 20 -20.82 3.52 3.09
CA ILE A 20 -19.61 4.00 2.42
C ILE A 20 -20.02 4.82 1.21
N LYS A 21 -19.51 6.06 1.12
CA LYS A 21 -19.71 6.98 0.02
C LYS A 21 -18.40 7.40 -0.59
N LEU A 22 -18.42 7.89 -1.83
CA LEU A 22 -17.24 8.37 -2.54
C LEU A 22 -16.45 9.41 -1.71
N GLU A 23 -17.15 10.32 -1.04
CA GLU A 23 -16.56 11.37 -0.19
C GLU A 23 -15.77 10.84 1.02
N HIS A 24 -15.93 9.58 1.38
CA HIS A 24 -15.23 8.98 2.51
C HIS A 24 -13.83 8.47 2.16
N TYR A 25 -13.57 8.15 0.88
CA TYR A 25 -12.30 7.50 0.48
C TYR A 25 -11.10 8.42 0.63
N GLU A 26 -11.10 9.61 0.02
CA GLU A 26 -9.94 10.50 0.05
C GLU A 26 -9.52 10.86 1.48
N PRO A 27 -10.42 11.31 2.39
CA PRO A 27 -10.05 11.58 3.77
C PRO A 27 -9.52 10.34 4.50
N ALA A 28 -10.02 9.13 4.16
CA ALA A 28 -9.56 7.89 4.76
C ALA A 28 -8.14 7.52 4.28
N PHE A 29 -7.85 7.67 3.00
CA PHE A 29 -6.49 7.48 2.48
C PHE A 29 -5.50 8.43 3.13
N LEU A 30 -5.82 9.73 3.18
CA LEU A 30 -4.95 10.73 3.80
C LEU A 30 -4.71 10.47 5.28
N LYS A 31 -5.76 10.08 6.01
CA LYS A 31 -5.65 9.73 7.44
C LYS A 31 -4.86 8.45 7.65
N GLY A 32 -5.04 7.44 6.79
CA GLY A 32 -4.27 6.20 6.84
C GLY A 32 -2.77 6.42 6.54
N ILE A 33 -2.44 7.29 5.60
CA ILE A 33 -1.06 7.72 5.32
C ILE A 33 -0.44 8.41 6.55
N GLU A 34 -1.18 9.33 7.17
CA GLU A 34 -0.72 10.01 8.38
C GLU A 34 -0.46 9.02 9.52
N GLU A 35 -1.39 8.10 9.78
CA GLU A 35 -1.27 7.05 10.79
C GLU A 35 -0.04 6.17 10.54
N GLN A 36 0.13 5.68 9.31
CA GLN A 36 1.27 4.85 8.96
C GLN A 36 2.59 5.59 9.10
N ASN A 37 2.66 6.86 8.70
CA ASN A 37 3.86 7.68 8.88
C ASN A 37 4.25 7.80 10.36
N GLN A 38 3.29 8.04 11.26
CA GLN A 38 3.52 8.11 12.70
C GLN A 38 4.02 6.76 13.26
N ASN A 39 3.42 5.65 12.83
CA ASN A 39 3.82 4.31 13.25
C ASN A 39 5.23 3.96 12.76
N ILE A 40 5.58 4.32 11.52
CA ILE A 40 6.92 4.10 10.97
C ILE A 40 7.96 4.99 11.66
N GLU A 41 7.65 6.23 11.94
CA GLU A 41 8.52 7.14 12.68
C GLU A 41 8.83 6.57 14.08
N ALA A 42 7.83 6.02 14.77
CA ALA A 42 8.03 5.34 16.05
C ALA A 42 8.96 4.12 15.95
N ILE A 43 8.91 3.36 14.85
CA ILE A 43 9.85 2.26 14.60
C ILE A 43 11.26 2.80 14.36
N ILE A 44 11.41 3.83 13.55
CA ILE A 44 12.71 4.42 13.18
C ILE A 44 13.40 5.07 14.37
N GLU A 45 12.66 5.79 15.19
CA GLU A 45 13.17 6.55 16.34
C GLU A 45 13.35 5.69 17.59
N SER A 46 12.91 4.44 17.58
CA SER A 46 13.05 3.55 18.72
C SER A 46 14.54 3.39 19.09
N PRO A 47 14.92 3.66 20.36
CA PRO A 47 16.28 3.46 20.85
C PRO A 47 16.62 1.98 21.07
N GLU A 48 15.64 1.10 21.01
CA GLU A 48 15.80 -0.32 21.23
C GLU A 48 16.49 -1.02 20.06
N VAL A 49 17.22 -2.07 20.36
CA VAL A 49 17.80 -2.95 19.33
C VAL A 49 16.68 -3.52 18.48
N PRO A 50 16.82 -3.54 17.13
CA PRO A 50 15.83 -4.12 16.27
C PRO A 50 15.56 -5.59 16.57
N THR A 51 14.26 -5.91 16.75
CA THR A 51 13.77 -7.28 16.95
C THR A 51 12.72 -7.61 15.89
N PHE A 52 12.34 -8.88 15.78
CA PHE A 52 11.25 -9.30 14.92
C PHE A 52 9.94 -8.56 15.28
N GLU A 53 9.63 -8.42 16.56
CA GLU A 53 8.42 -7.78 17.07
C GLU A 53 8.44 -6.27 16.88
N ASN A 54 9.49 -5.57 17.32
CA ASN A 54 9.52 -4.09 17.29
C ASN A 54 9.85 -3.50 15.91
N THR A 55 10.16 -4.34 14.93
CA THR A 55 10.51 -3.90 13.58
C THR A 55 9.61 -4.56 12.52
N ILE A 56 9.58 -5.88 12.44
CA ILE A 56 8.86 -6.58 11.36
C ILE A 56 7.36 -6.61 11.65
N VAL A 57 6.95 -7.06 12.84
CA VAL A 57 5.53 -7.09 13.23
C VAL A 57 4.97 -5.68 13.37
N ALA A 58 5.75 -4.74 13.92
CA ALA A 58 5.35 -3.35 14.02
C ALA A 58 5.11 -2.71 12.64
N LEU A 59 5.97 -3.02 11.66
CA LEU A 59 5.80 -2.56 10.28
C LEU A 59 4.58 -3.20 9.61
N ASP A 60 4.38 -4.50 9.77
CA ASP A 60 3.25 -5.24 9.21
C ASP A 60 1.90 -4.69 9.70
N ASN A 61 1.85 -4.25 10.95
CA ASN A 61 0.65 -3.66 11.58
C ASN A 61 0.59 -2.12 11.49
N SER A 62 1.43 -1.49 10.68
CA SER A 62 1.59 -0.02 10.71
C SER A 62 0.46 0.77 10.04
N ALA A 63 -0.39 0.14 9.22
CA ALA A 63 -1.32 0.82 8.32
C ALA A 63 -2.80 0.38 8.42
N PRO A 64 -3.41 0.23 9.60
CA PRO A 64 -4.73 -0.39 9.71
C PRO A 64 -5.84 0.37 8.97
N ILE A 65 -5.82 1.72 8.94
CA ILE A 65 -6.80 2.52 8.18
C ILE A 65 -6.51 2.40 6.69
N LEU A 66 -5.25 2.52 6.28
CA LEU A 66 -4.85 2.49 4.87
C LEU A 66 -5.15 1.12 4.25
N ASP A 67 -4.87 0.03 4.94
CA ASP A 67 -5.19 -1.33 4.51
C ASP A 67 -6.70 -1.52 4.32
N ARG A 68 -7.49 -1.03 5.28
CA ARG A 68 -8.95 -1.13 5.24
C ARG A 68 -9.54 -0.36 4.07
N VAL A 69 -9.14 0.89 3.88
CA VAL A 69 -9.68 1.71 2.78
C VAL A 69 -9.20 1.23 1.43
N SER A 70 -7.93 0.81 1.30
CA SER A 70 -7.36 0.29 0.05
C SER A 70 -8.05 -0.99 -0.39
N ALA A 71 -8.25 -1.94 0.52
CA ALA A 71 -8.93 -3.20 0.20
C ALA A 71 -10.33 -2.97 -0.39
N ILE A 72 -11.10 -2.02 0.15
CA ILE A 72 -12.44 -1.73 -0.35
C ILE A 72 -12.38 -0.92 -1.64
N PHE A 73 -11.57 0.14 -1.68
CA PHE A 73 -11.48 1.05 -2.82
C PHE A 73 -11.06 0.32 -4.10
N PHE A 74 -9.98 -0.46 -4.05
CA PHE A 74 -9.49 -1.15 -5.24
C PHE A 74 -10.42 -2.29 -5.67
N ASN A 75 -11.06 -3.00 -4.74
CA ASN A 75 -12.10 -3.96 -5.12
C ASN A 75 -13.30 -3.30 -5.81
N MET A 76 -13.71 -2.10 -5.37
CA MET A 76 -14.79 -1.37 -6.02
C MET A 76 -14.40 -0.84 -7.40
N THR A 77 -13.18 -0.36 -7.57
CA THR A 77 -12.68 0.08 -8.90
C THR A 77 -12.56 -1.07 -9.89
N ASP A 78 -12.27 -2.29 -9.42
CA ASP A 78 -12.14 -3.47 -10.28
C ASP A 78 -13.51 -4.08 -10.63
N ALA A 79 -14.47 -4.06 -9.70
CA ALA A 79 -15.75 -4.73 -9.86
C ALA A 79 -16.83 -3.82 -10.46
N GLU A 80 -16.86 -2.54 -10.10
CA GLU A 80 -17.96 -1.62 -10.45
C GLU A 80 -17.40 -0.19 -10.58
N THR A 81 -16.53 0.01 -11.57
CA THR A 81 -15.91 1.32 -11.78
C THR A 81 -16.91 2.36 -12.27
N THR A 82 -16.76 3.58 -11.75
CA THR A 82 -17.49 4.77 -12.21
C THR A 82 -16.47 5.85 -12.58
N ASP A 83 -16.89 6.84 -13.39
CA ASP A 83 -16.01 7.98 -13.74
C ASP A 83 -15.45 8.65 -12.51
N SER A 84 -16.26 8.84 -11.46
CA SER A 84 -15.85 9.46 -10.21
C SER A 84 -14.82 8.62 -9.42
N LEU A 85 -14.95 7.29 -9.41
CA LEU A 85 -13.95 6.39 -8.81
C LEU A 85 -12.65 6.41 -9.60
N THR A 86 -12.75 6.44 -10.93
CA THR A 86 -11.59 6.56 -11.83
C THR A 86 -10.84 7.88 -11.60
N GLU A 87 -11.54 9.01 -11.55
CA GLU A 87 -10.94 10.32 -11.27
C GLU A 87 -10.25 10.35 -9.91
N LEU A 88 -10.88 9.76 -8.89
CA LEU A 88 -10.29 9.65 -7.55
C LEU A 88 -9.06 8.74 -7.56
N SER A 89 -9.07 7.63 -8.30
CA SER A 89 -7.92 6.74 -8.47
C SER A 89 -6.73 7.47 -9.09
N ILE A 90 -6.97 8.25 -10.15
CA ILE A 90 -5.93 9.06 -10.81
C ILE A 90 -5.35 10.11 -9.85
N LYS A 91 -6.20 10.74 -9.04
CA LYS A 91 -5.78 11.72 -8.04
C LYS A 91 -4.93 11.10 -6.93
N LEU A 92 -5.31 9.93 -6.44
CA LEU A 92 -4.65 9.26 -5.33
C LEU A 92 -3.37 8.52 -5.74
N ALA A 93 -3.28 8.04 -6.98
CA ALA A 93 -2.16 7.22 -7.44
C ALA A 93 -0.76 7.82 -7.17
N PRO A 94 -0.48 9.08 -7.52
CA PRO A 94 0.83 9.67 -7.23
C PRO A 94 1.07 9.87 -5.74
N VAL A 95 0.04 10.13 -4.94
CA VAL A 95 0.13 10.30 -3.48
C VAL A 95 0.48 8.97 -2.82
N LEU A 96 -0.18 7.90 -3.21
CA LEU A 96 0.08 6.55 -2.71
C LEU A 96 1.46 6.05 -3.15
N SER A 97 1.85 6.30 -4.40
CA SER A 97 3.18 5.95 -4.92
C SER A 97 4.30 6.67 -4.16
N GLU A 98 4.14 7.96 -3.89
CA GLU A 98 5.10 8.74 -3.08
C GLU A 98 5.19 8.20 -1.65
N HIS A 99 4.04 7.88 -1.05
CA HIS A 99 3.99 7.30 0.29
C HIS A 99 4.71 5.95 0.36
N GLU A 100 4.46 5.06 -0.59
CA GLU A 100 5.12 3.76 -0.69
C GLU A 100 6.64 3.91 -0.87
N ASP A 101 7.07 4.81 -1.73
CA ASP A 101 8.49 5.14 -1.93
C ASP A 101 9.14 5.71 -0.66
N ASN A 102 8.42 6.54 0.11
CA ASN A 102 8.93 7.10 1.36
C ASN A 102 9.20 6.01 2.40
N ILE A 103 8.45 4.92 2.37
CA ILE A 103 8.67 3.76 3.25
C ILE A 103 9.76 2.85 2.70
N SER A 104 9.59 2.38 1.45
CA SER A 104 10.45 1.34 0.87
C SER A 104 11.88 1.81 0.61
N LEU A 105 12.10 3.11 0.41
CA LEU A 105 13.41 3.73 0.21
C LEU A 105 13.99 4.36 1.48
N ASN A 106 13.33 4.20 2.64
CA ASN A 106 13.82 4.71 3.90
C ASN A 106 15.01 3.87 4.40
N GLN A 107 16.19 4.48 4.40
CA GLN A 107 17.44 3.79 4.74
C GLN A 107 17.51 3.38 6.20
N THR A 108 16.97 4.18 7.12
CA THR A 108 16.96 3.87 8.55
C THR A 108 16.04 2.69 8.85
N LEU A 109 14.86 2.69 8.26
CA LEU A 109 13.91 1.57 8.37
C LEU A 109 14.53 0.29 7.77
N PHE A 110 15.09 0.40 6.56
CA PHE A 110 15.72 -0.75 5.93
C PHE A 110 16.90 -1.31 6.73
N LYS A 111 17.69 -0.44 7.34
CA LYS A 111 18.78 -0.90 8.23
C LYS A 111 18.23 -1.74 9.40
N ARG A 112 17.16 -1.30 10.05
CA ARG A 112 16.51 -2.07 11.12
C ARG A 112 15.99 -3.43 10.63
N ILE A 113 15.34 -3.47 9.47
CA ILE A 113 14.86 -4.71 8.84
C ILE A 113 16.04 -5.64 8.54
N ASN A 114 17.11 -5.12 7.96
CA ASN A 114 18.30 -5.90 7.65
C ASN A 114 18.98 -6.46 8.92
N ASP A 115 19.07 -5.66 9.99
CA ASP A 115 19.66 -6.10 11.27
C ASP A 115 18.89 -7.30 11.84
N VAL A 116 17.55 -7.32 11.73
CA VAL A 116 16.73 -8.48 12.11
C VAL A 116 16.96 -9.65 11.15
N TYR A 117 16.99 -9.39 9.84
CA TYR A 117 17.15 -10.41 8.81
C TYR A 117 18.48 -11.17 8.91
N GLN A 118 19.57 -10.48 9.25
CA GLN A 118 20.89 -11.10 9.44
C GLN A 118 20.93 -12.09 10.62
N GLN A 119 20.01 -11.95 11.57
CA GLN A 119 19.91 -12.82 12.75
C GLN A 119 18.87 -13.94 12.59
N LYS A 120 18.22 -14.09 11.43
CA LYS A 120 17.06 -14.95 11.22
C LYS A 120 17.23 -16.39 11.70
N ASP A 121 18.42 -16.96 11.54
CA ASP A 121 18.69 -18.36 11.89
C ASP A 121 18.82 -18.59 13.41
N SER A 122 18.97 -17.51 14.19
CA SER A 122 19.08 -17.53 15.64
C SER A 122 17.80 -17.14 16.40
N LEU A 123 16.79 -16.62 15.67
CA LEU A 123 15.59 -16.04 16.30
C LEU A 123 14.50 -17.07 16.67
N ASN A 124 14.69 -18.35 16.38
CA ASN A 124 13.68 -19.41 16.65
C ASN A 124 12.25 -19.06 16.16
N LEU A 125 12.17 -18.44 14.99
CA LEU A 125 10.89 -18.03 14.38
C LEU A 125 10.07 -19.22 13.88
N THR A 126 8.75 -19.13 13.96
CA THR A 126 7.87 -20.08 13.26
C THR A 126 8.02 -19.97 11.74
N ILE A 127 7.49 -20.94 11.00
CA ILE A 127 7.54 -20.92 9.52
C ILE A 127 6.85 -19.66 8.96
N GLU A 128 5.73 -19.26 9.54
CA GLU A 128 4.99 -18.05 9.14
C GLU A 128 5.80 -16.78 9.42
N GLN A 129 6.41 -16.70 10.58
CA GLN A 129 7.28 -15.58 10.96
C GLN A 129 8.52 -15.48 10.07
N GLN A 130 9.15 -16.62 9.74
CA GLN A 130 10.28 -16.65 8.80
C GLN A 130 9.85 -16.15 7.41
N ARG A 131 8.67 -16.55 6.93
CA ARG A 131 8.12 -16.09 5.65
C ARG A 131 7.83 -14.59 5.67
N LEU A 132 7.27 -14.07 6.75
CA LEU A 132 7.02 -12.63 6.90
C LEU A 132 8.35 -11.85 6.84
N LEU A 133 9.36 -12.26 7.61
CA LEU A 133 10.68 -11.64 7.61
C LEU A 133 11.33 -11.69 6.21
N ASP A 134 11.35 -12.86 5.57
CA ASP A 134 11.90 -13.05 4.22
C ASP A 134 11.17 -12.16 3.19
N LYS A 135 9.85 -12.13 3.23
CA LYS A 135 9.02 -11.34 2.32
C LYS A 135 9.27 -9.85 2.50
N THR A 136 9.29 -9.38 3.74
CA THR A 136 9.55 -7.98 4.08
C THR A 136 10.93 -7.54 3.59
N TYR A 137 11.99 -8.26 3.94
CA TYR A 137 13.35 -7.95 3.49
C TYR A 137 13.47 -7.93 1.96
N LYS A 138 12.99 -8.98 1.28
CA LYS A 138 13.04 -9.08 -0.19
C LYS A 138 12.22 -8.00 -0.88
N SER A 139 11.09 -7.60 -0.30
CA SER A 139 10.26 -6.50 -0.82
C SER A 139 11.04 -5.19 -0.82
N PHE A 140 11.68 -4.83 0.29
CA PHE A 140 12.51 -3.61 0.38
C PHE A 140 13.68 -3.63 -0.61
N VAL A 141 14.40 -4.76 -0.71
CA VAL A 141 15.51 -4.90 -1.68
C VAL A 141 15.02 -4.71 -3.11
N ARG A 142 13.91 -5.35 -3.49
CA ARG A 142 13.31 -5.23 -4.84
C ARG A 142 12.79 -3.84 -5.14
N SER A 143 12.30 -3.14 -4.13
CA SER A 143 11.81 -1.77 -4.24
C SER A 143 12.93 -0.72 -4.24
N GLY A 144 14.19 -1.15 -4.22
CA GLY A 144 15.33 -0.24 -4.41
C GLY A 144 16.01 0.22 -3.12
N ALA A 145 15.81 -0.45 -1.97
CA ALA A 145 16.45 -0.07 -0.71
C ALA A 145 17.98 -0.02 -0.77
N ASN A 146 18.61 -0.80 -1.65
CA ASN A 146 20.06 -0.84 -1.87
C ASN A 146 20.58 0.18 -2.89
N LEU A 147 19.71 0.98 -3.51
CA LEU A 147 20.09 1.99 -4.48
C LEU A 147 20.73 3.20 -3.80
N ASP A 148 21.64 3.87 -4.50
CA ASP A 148 22.17 5.15 -4.06
C ASP A 148 21.13 6.28 -4.19
N THR A 149 21.42 7.42 -3.58
CA THR A 149 20.49 8.58 -3.54
C THR A 149 20.05 9.03 -4.94
N LYS A 150 20.95 9.03 -5.92
CA LYS A 150 20.64 9.45 -7.32
C LYS A 150 19.73 8.44 -8.00
N GLN A 151 20.00 7.17 -7.82
CA GLN A 151 19.20 6.09 -8.36
C GLN A 151 17.80 6.06 -7.69
N GLN A 152 17.72 6.29 -6.38
CA GLN A 152 16.44 6.39 -5.66
C GLN A 152 15.61 7.58 -6.16
N ALA A 153 16.23 8.74 -6.39
CA ALA A 153 15.53 9.90 -6.95
C ALA A 153 14.93 9.57 -8.34
N ARG A 154 15.71 8.90 -9.20
CA ARG A 154 15.21 8.48 -10.52
C ARG A 154 14.10 7.44 -10.43
N LEU A 155 14.22 6.49 -9.50
CA LEU A 155 13.18 5.48 -9.27
C LEU A 155 11.85 6.13 -8.83
N ARG A 156 11.89 7.11 -7.93
CA ARG A 156 10.69 7.87 -7.50
C ARG A 156 9.98 8.56 -8.67
N GLU A 157 10.73 9.17 -9.59
CA GLU A 157 10.17 9.77 -10.80
C GLU A 157 9.46 8.73 -11.65
N ILE A 158 10.10 7.59 -11.90
CA ILE A 158 9.54 6.48 -12.67
C ILE A 158 8.28 5.91 -12.00
N ASN A 159 8.31 5.66 -10.70
CA ASN A 159 7.17 5.12 -9.95
C ASN A 159 5.97 6.08 -10.02
N LYS A 160 6.21 7.39 -9.86
CA LYS A 160 5.18 8.41 -9.98
C LYS A 160 4.52 8.43 -11.36
N GLU A 161 5.31 8.34 -12.43
CA GLU A 161 4.77 8.26 -13.79
C GLU A 161 3.98 6.95 -14.01
N LEU A 162 4.55 5.81 -13.60
CA LEU A 162 3.92 4.50 -13.75
C LEU A 162 2.59 4.41 -12.99
N SER A 163 2.48 5.02 -11.81
CA SER A 163 1.24 5.00 -11.01
C SER A 163 0.05 5.59 -11.77
N THR A 164 0.25 6.65 -12.54
CA THR A 164 -0.79 7.28 -13.35
C THR A 164 -0.99 6.58 -14.70
N LEU A 165 0.10 6.19 -15.37
CA LEU A 165 0.04 5.50 -16.65
C LEU A 165 -0.65 4.15 -16.57
N GLY A 166 -0.45 3.40 -15.48
CA GLY A 166 -1.12 2.12 -15.25
C GLY A 166 -2.65 2.25 -15.22
N ILE A 167 -3.16 3.25 -14.49
CA ILE A 167 -4.61 3.53 -14.41
C ILE A 167 -5.15 3.95 -15.78
N THR A 168 -4.45 4.87 -16.45
CA THR A 168 -4.84 5.35 -17.79
C THR A 168 -4.90 4.20 -18.79
N PHE A 169 -3.91 3.32 -18.79
CA PHE A 169 -3.90 2.15 -19.66
C PHE A 169 -5.07 1.21 -19.38
N SER A 170 -5.33 0.89 -18.11
CA SER A 170 -6.45 0.01 -17.73
C SER A 170 -7.81 0.59 -18.15
N ASN A 171 -8.00 1.89 -17.97
CA ASN A 171 -9.22 2.58 -18.40
C ASN A 171 -9.38 2.59 -19.92
N ASN A 172 -8.30 2.78 -20.68
CA ASN A 172 -8.35 2.71 -22.14
C ASN A 172 -8.75 1.31 -22.62
N VAL A 173 -8.17 0.26 -22.02
CA VAL A 173 -8.56 -1.13 -22.36
C VAL A 173 -10.02 -1.40 -22.04
N LEU A 174 -10.51 -0.93 -20.89
CA LEU A 174 -11.91 -1.09 -20.49
C LEU A 174 -12.85 -0.37 -21.47
N ASN A 175 -12.53 0.86 -21.83
CA ASN A 175 -13.34 1.66 -22.77
C ASN A 175 -13.40 1.02 -24.17
N GLU A 176 -12.27 0.53 -24.68
CA GLU A 176 -12.23 -0.17 -25.97
C GLU A 176 -13.04 -1.48 -25.92
N ASN A 177 -12.92 -2.25 -24.84
CA ASN A 177 -13.72 -3.47 -24.67
C ASN A 177 -15.23 -3.18 -24.61
N ASN A 178 -15.63 -2.10 -23.93
CA ASN A 178 -17.03 -1.70 -23.83
C ASN A 178 -17.58 -1.11 -25.14
N ALA A 179 -16.74 -0.49 -25.95
CA ALA A 179 -17.10 0.06 -27.26
C ALA A 179 -17.14 -1.01 -28.38
N PHE A 180 -16.50 -2.17 -28.15
CA PHE A 180 -16.44 -3.23 -29.16
C PHE A 180 -17.81 -3.81 -29.44
N GLN A 181 -18.19 -3.85 -30.73
CA GLN A 181 -19.43 -4.45 -31.22
C GLN A 181 -19.12 -5.45 -32.33
N LEU A 182 -19.55 -6.69 -32.16
CA LEU A 182 -19.50 -7.70 -33.22
C LEU A 182 -20.82 -7.71 -33.98
N PHE A 183 -20.77 -7.29 -35.23
CA PHE A 183 -21.89 -7.44 -36.16
C PHE A 183 -21.79 -8.79 -36.87
N VAL A 184 -22.81 -9.64 -36.71
CA VAL A 184 -22.94 -10.91 -37.44
C VAL A 184 -24.04 -10.77 -38.48
N ASP A 185 -23.65 -10.70 -39.76
CA ASP A 185 -24.59 -10.74 -40.88
C ASP A 185 -25.06 -12.18 -41.08
N LYS A 186 -26.36 -12.36 -41.37
CA LYS A 186 -26.97 -13.66 -41.66
C LYS A 186 -26.72 -14.06 -43.09
#